data_d1af5d771e38048ebf96efb1ace64a20
#
_entry.id   d1af5d771e38048ebf96efb1ace64a20
#
_cell.length_a   1.000
_cell.length_b   1.000
_cell.length_c   1.000
_cell.angle_alpha   90.00
_cell.angle_beta   90.00
_cell.angle_gamma   90.00
#
_symmetry.space_group_name_H-M   'P 1'
#
loop_
_entity.id
_entity.type
_entity.pdbx_description
1 polymer ?
#
loop_
_entity_poly.entity_id
_entity_poly.type
_entity_poly.pdbx_seq_one_letter_code
_entity_poly.pdbx_strand_id
1 'polypeptide(L)'
;MCGLLGMLTATSNAAQFVDAIETALPCMRHRGPDEAGTWHDDDAVFGFNRLSIIDLEHSHQPLRWGPADQPDRYAMTFNGEIYNYIELRKELTELGYAFNTEGDGEPIVVGYHHWGADVVRHLRGMFGIAIWDSVERQLFLARDPFGIKPLYYATTDKGTVFASEKKCILEMADDIGLLLELDKHAVEHYIDLQYVPEPESLHKGIRRLESGCTAIVQPGGELKQTRYFRPQFPAQFVPKSKEQDLFDRIARALEDSVEKHMRADVTVGSFLSGGIDSTAIAALAKRHNPNLLTFTTGFEREGYSEVDVAAESAKAIGVEHIVKIVSPEEYVNAIPKIMWYLDDPVADPSLVPLYFVAQEARKHVKVVLSGEGADELF
;
A
#
# COMPACT_ATOMS: atom_id res chain seq x y z
N MET A 1 0.99 7.76 -0.31
CA MET A 1 0.67 6.45 -0.92
C MET A 1 0.10 6.69 -2.31
N CYS A 2 0.57 5.93 -3.29
CA CYS A 2 0.09 6.07 -4.67
C CYS A 2 -1.33 5.52 -4.86
N GLY A 3 -1.95 5.83 -6.00
CA GLY A 3 -3.22 5.27 -6.42
C GLY A 3 -3.08 4.66 -7.82
N LEU A 4 -3.33 3.38 -7.96
CA LEU A 4 -3.40 2.70 -9.25
C LEU A 4 -4.85 2.44 -9.65
N LEU A 5 -5.12 2.52 -10.94
CA LEU A 5 -6.38 2.22 -11.58
C LEU A 5 -6.07 1.65 -12.97
N GLY A 6 -6.81 0.67 -13.42
CA GLY A 6 -6.66 0.21 -14.79
C GLY A 6 -7.70 -0.83 -15.17
N MET A 7 -7.69 -1.16 -16.45
CA MET A 7 -8.57 -2.16 -17.03
C MET A 7 -7.85 -2.96 -18.10
N LEU A 8 -8.02 -4.27 -18.06
CA LEU A 8 -7.75 -5.17 -19.16
C LEU A 8 -9.08 -5.44 -19.86
N THR A 9 -9.18 -5.10 -21.13
CA THR A 9 -10.42 -5.28 -21.89
C THR A 9 -10.60 -6.73 -22.35
N ALA A 10 -11.84 -7.15 -22.49
CA ALA A 10 -12.16 -8.50 -22.99
C ALA A 10 -11.83 -8.64 -24.48
N THR A 11 -11.86 -7.54 -25.22
CA THR A 11 -11.53 -7.45 -26.64
C THR A 11 -10.61 -6.24 -26.85
N SER A 12 -9.78 -6.22 -27.89
CA SER A 12 -8.81 -5.14 -28.14
C SER A 12 -9.48 -3.79 -28.43
N ASN A 13 -9.94 -3.10 -27.39
CA ASN A 13 -10.69 -1.85 -27.45
C ASN A 13 -10.41 -0.91 -26.26
N ALA A 14 -9.24 -1.01 -25.65
CA ALA A 14 -8.90 -0.26 -24.43
C ALA A 14 -9.04 1.27 -24.57
N ALA A 15 -8.83 1.81 -25.78
CA ALA A 15 -8.99 3.24 -26.04
C ALA A 15 -10.40 3.78 -25.70
N GLN A 16 -11.45 2.93 -25.67
CA GLN A 16 -12.81 3.33 -25.29
C GLN A 16 -12.95 3.65 -23.81
N PHE A 17 -12.03 3.17 -22.96
CA PHE A 17 -12.10 3.33 -21.52
C PHE A 17 -11.13 4.39 -20.98
N VAL A 18 -10.38 5.06 -21.84
CA VAL A 18 -9.45 6.13 -21.43
C VAL A 18 -10.19 7.24 -20.68
N ASP A 19 -11.28 7.75 -21.26
CA ASP A 19 -12.08 8.82 -20.65
C ASP A 19 -12.68 8.37 -19.29
N ALA A 20 -13.12 7.11 -19.18
CA ALA A 20 -13.65 6.55 -17.93
C ALA A 20 -12.54 6.47 -16.84
N ILE A 21 -11.34 6.03 -17.21
CA ILE A 21 -10.16 6.01 -16.30
C ILE A 21 -9.82 7.44 -15.87
N GLU A 22 -9.74 8.40 -16.80
CA GLU A 22 -9.42 9.79 -16.50
C GLU A 22 -10.47 10.47 -15.62
N THR A 23 -11.74 10.10 -15.76
CA THR A 23 -12.84 10.59 -14.93
C THR A 23 -12.80 10.00 -13.52
N ALA A 24 -12.46 8.70 -13.37
CA ALA A 24 -12.42 8.01 -12.09
C ALA A 24 -11.13 8.29 -11.29
N LEU A 25 -10.01 8.58 -11.96
CA LEU A 25 -8.70 8.77 -11.33
C LEU A 25 -8.68 9.88 -10.26
N PRO A 26 -9.38 11.03 -10.40
CA PRO A 26 -9.48 12.06 -9.36
C PRO A 26 -10.08 11.58 -8.04
N CYS A 27 -10.91 10.52 -8.01
CA CYS A 27 -11.49 9.97 -6.77
C CYS A 27 -10.42 9.55 -5.76
N MET A 28 -9.22 9.18 -6.22
CA MET A 28 -8.09 8.81 -5.35
C MET A 28 -6.90 9.78 -5.45
N ARG A 29 -7.13 11.05 -5.87
CA ARG A 29 -6.08 12.09 -5.94
C ARG A 29 -5.38 12.33 -4.60
N HIS A 30 -6.09 12.15 -3.49
CA HIS A 30 -5.56 12.29 -2.15
C HIS A 30 -4.42 11.29 -1.84
N ARG A 31 -4.34 10.16 -2.56
CA ARG A 31 -3.27 9.17 -2.40
C ARG A 31 -1.96 9.62 -3.08
N GLY A 32 -2.07 10.25 -4.23
CA GLY A 32 -0.91 10.66 -5.02
C GLY A 32 -1.11 12.05 -5.62
N PRO A 33 -0.88 13.12 -4.84
CA PRO A 33 -1.13 14.48 -5.28
C PRO A 33 -0.04 15.05 -6.21
N ASP A 34 1.15 14.42 -6.27
CA ASP A 34 2.32 14.99 -6.92
C ASP A 34 2.24 14.90 -8.46
N GLU A 35 1.73 13.75 -8.99
CA GLU A 35 1.65 13.50 -10.42
C GLU A 35 0.42 12.62 -10.74
N ALA A 36 -0.12 12.76 -11.94
CA ALA A 36 -1.13 11.87 -12.50
C ALA A 36 -0.75 11.54 -13.95
N GLY A 37 -0.98 10.30 -14.35
CA GLY A 37 -0.68 9.85 -15.71
C GLY A 37 -1.62 8.73 -16.14
N THR A 38 -1.80 8.62 -17.47
CA THR A 38 -2.52 7.52 -18.12
C THR A 38 -1.65 6.93 -19.24
N TRP A 39 -1.86 5.67 -19.51
CA TRP A 39 -1.25 4.94 -20.60
C TRP A 39 -2.23 3.88 -21.11
N HIS A 40 -2.21 3.59 -22.39
CA HIS A 40 -2.95 2.47 -22.96
C HIS A 40 -2.25 1.89 -24.20
N ASP A 41 -2.57 0.64 -24.50
CA ASP A 41 -2.40 0.02 -25.80
C ASP A 41 -3.77 -0.47 -26.31
N ASP A 42 -3.79 -1.49 -27.19
CA ASP A 42 -5.04 -2.01 -27.73
C ASP A 42 -5.86 -2.78 -26.68
N ASP A 43 -5.22 -3.42 -25.70
CA ASP A 43 -5.83 -4.35 -24.76
C ASP A 43 -5.99 -3.78 -23.34
N ALA A 44 -5.07 -2.93 -22.89
CA ALA A 44 -5.00 -2.45 -21.53
C ALA A 44 -4.98 -0.92 -21.43
N VAL A 45 -5.63 -0.37 -20.41
CA VAL A 45 -5.54 1.05 -20.04
C VAL A 45 -5.21 1.17 -18.56
N PHE A 46 -4.20 1.98 -18.24
CA PHE A 46 -3.72 2.22 -16.87
C PHE A 46 -3.75 3.70 -16.55
N GLY A 47 -4.20 4.03 -15.33
CA GLY A 47 -4.15 5.35 -14.73
C GLY A 47 -3.41 5.30 -13.39
N PHE A 48 -2.73 6.37 -13.03
CA PHE A 48 -1.91 6.44 -11.84
C PHE A 48 -1.92 7.84 -11.21
N ASN A 49 -2.02 7.88 -9.88
CA ASN A 49 -1.75 9.05 -9.06
C ASN A 49 -0.51 8.78 -8.20
N ARG A 50 0.54 9.58 -8.36
CA ARG A 50 1.83 9.38 -7.71
C ARG A 50 2.00 10.24 -6.46
N LEU A 51 2.49 9.62 -5.38
CA LEU A 51 3.19 10.27 -4.29
C LEU A 51 4.68 9.94 -4.43
N SER A 52 5.50 10.93 -4.77
CA SER A 52 6.93 10.74 -5.03
C SER A 52 7.70 10.64 -3.72
N ILE A 53 8.31 9.48 -3.45
CA ILE A 53 9.07 9.17 -2.23
C ILE A 53 10.50 8.78 -2.58
N ILE A 54 10.70 7.89 -3.55
CA ILE A 54 12.00 7.45 -4.07
C ILE A 54 12.10 7.84 -5.54
N ASP A 55 13.28 8.30 -5.96
CA ASP A 55 13.56 8.80 -7.30
C ASP A 55 12.49 9.77 -7.80
N LEU A 56 12.52 10.98 -7.23
CA LEU A 56 11.45 11.98 -7.41
C LEU A 56 11.27 12.42 -8.86
N GLU A 57 12.35 12.36 -9.67
CA GLU A 57 12.40 12.93 -11.01
C GLU A 57 12.21 11.91 -12.14
N HIS A 58 12.54 10.63 -11.93
CA HIS A 58 12.60 9.66 -13.05
C HIS A 58 11.64 8.47 -12.92
N SER A 59 11.18 8.15 -11.72
CA SER A 59 10.27 7.01 -11.50
C SER A 59 8.81 7.34 -11.81
N HIS A 60 8.56 7.85 -13.01
CA HIS A 60 7.20 8.10 -13.50
C HIS A 60 6.40 6.82 -13.67
N GLN A 61 5.07 6.92 -13.54
CA GLN A 61 4.16 5.80 -13.77
C GLN A 61 2.97 6.25 -14.62
N PRO A 62 2.37 5.33 -15.41
CA PRO A 62 2.73 3.91 -15.57
C PRO A 62 4.17 3.72 -16.08
N LEU A 63 4.96 2.87 -15.38
CA LEU A 63 6.34 2.58 -15.75
C LEU A 63 6.35 1.62 -16.95
N ARG A 64 7.16 1.93 -17.96
CA ARG A 64 7.35 1.08 -19.14
C ARG A 64 8.76 0.51 -19.14
N TRP A 65 8.86 -0.79 -19.41
CA TRP A 65 10.14 -1.47 -19.46
C TRP A 65 10.06 -2.72 -20.37
N GLY A 66 11.20 -3.14 -20.88
CA GLY A 66 11.35 -4.40 -21.58
C GLY A 66 12.80 -4.66 -21.95
N PRO A 67 13.14 -5.90 -22.38
CA PRO A 67 14.46 -6.22 -22.89
C PRO A 67 14.76 -5.45 -24.19
N ALA A 68 16.02 -5.38 -24.58
CA ALA A 68 16.49 -4.54 -25.70
C ALA A 68 15.80 -4.84 -27.05
N ASP A 69 15.34 -6.06 -27.26
CA ASP A 69 14.58 -6.49 -28.46
C ASP A 69 13.08 -6.20 -28.36
N GLN A 70 12.56 -5.90 -27.16
CA GLN A 70 11.16 -5.59 -26.88
C GLN A 70 11.05 -4.50 -25.79
N PRO A 71 11.52 -3.26 -26.04
CA PRO A 71 11.74 -2.24 -25.00
C PRO A 71 10.46 -1.78 -24.28
N ASP A 72 9.30 -1.96 -24.89
CA ASP A 72 7.99 -1.54 -24.37
C ASP A 72 7.07 -2.72 -24.02
N ARG A 73 7.66 -3.91 -23.77
CA ARG A 73 6.90 -5.14 -23.50
C ARG A 73 5.97 -4.99 -22.29
N TYR A 74 6.45 -4.35 -21.24
CA TYR A 74 5.72 -4.24 -19.97
C TYR A 74 5.26 -2.82 -19.70
N ALA A 75 4.02 -2.70 -19.21
CA ALA A 75 3.53 -1.50 -18.55
C ALA A 75 3.12 -1.85 -17.10
N MET A 76 3.56 -1.07 -16.12
CA MET A 76 3.33 -1.36 -14.71
C MET A 76 2.82 -0.13 -13.97
N THR A 77 1.83 -0.35 -13.09
CA THR A 77 1.47 0.56 -12.00
C THR A 77 1.70 -0.12 -10.66
N PHE A 78 2.24 0.65 -9.71
CA PHE A 78 2.68 0.14 -8.42
C PHE A 78 2.34 1.14 -7.30
N ASN A 79 1.63 0.69 -6.29
CA ASN A 79 1.36 1.42 -5.06
C ASN A 79 2.02 0.69 -3.90
N GLY A 80 3.12 1.21 -3.40
CA GLY A 80 3.86 0.54 -2.34
C GLY A 80 5.23 1.13 -2.10
N GLU A 81 6.04 0.37 -1.38
CA GLU A 81 7.47 0.58 -1.12
C GLU A 81 8.16 -0.78 -1.10
N ILE A 82 9.20 -0.95 -1.89
CA ILE A 82 10.05 -2.16 -1.91
C ILE A 82 11.34 -1.85 -1.19
N TYR A 83 11.41 -2.17 0.07
CA TYR A 83 12.52 -1.80 0.97
C TYR A 83 13.87 -2.43 0.62
N ASN A 84 13.89 -3.56 -0.09
CA ASN A 84 15.11 -4.21 -0.56
C ASN A 84 15.42 -3.93 -2.05
N TYR A 85 14.92 -2.82 -2.59
CA TYR A 85 15.12 -2.49 -4.01
C TYR A 85 16.60 -2.32 -4.41
N ILE A 86 17.43 -1.85 -3.50
CA ILE A 86 18.89 -1.67 -3.73
C ILE A 86 19.56 -3.05 -3.92
N GLU A 87 19.23 -4.00 -3.06
CA GLU A 87 19.75 -5.36 -3.10
C GLU A 87 19.25 -6.10 -4.36
N LEU A 88 17.95 -5.94 -4.68
CA LEU A 88 17.36 -6.53 -5.89
C LEU A 88 17.98 -5.96 -7.17
N ARG A 89 18.18 -4.63 -7.22
CA ARG A 89 18.84 -3.98 -8.35
C ARG A 89 20.23 -4.54 -8.56
N LYS A 90 21.00 -4.71 -7.50
CA LYS A 90 22.34 -5.31 -7.56
C LYS A 90 22.31 -6.73 -8.11
N GLU A 91 21.44 -7.60 -7.57
CA GLU A 91 21.26 -8.98 -8.02
C GLU A 91 20.90 -9.05 -9.51
N LEU A 92 19.91 -8.28 -9.95
CA LEU A 92 19.46 -8.24 -11.33
C LEU A 92 20.53 -7.64 -12.27
N THR A 93 21.33 -6.69 -11.83
CA THR A 93 22.46 -6.15 -12.59
C THR A 93 23.55 -7.22 -12.79
N GLU A 94 23.84 -8.02 -11.77
CA GLU A 94 24.78 -9.15 -11.86
C GLU A 94 24.28 -10.23 -12.85
N LEU A 95 22.95 -10.34 -13.03
CA LEU A 95 22.32 -11.19 -14.04
C LEU A 95 22.29 -10.57 -15.46
N GLY A 96 22.79 -9.34 -15.61
CA GLY A 96 22.97 -8.67 -16.90
C GLY A 96 21.85 -7.69 -17.29
N TYR A 97 20.91 -7.38 -16.39
CA TYR A 97 19.85 -6.41 -16.65
C TYR A 97 20.31 -4.97 -16.42
N ALA A 98 19.84 -4.06 -17.27
CA ALA A 98 20.05 -2.62 -17.13
C ALA A 98 18.80 -1.93 -16.55
N PHE A 99 19.02 -0.82 -15.86
CA PHE A 99 17.99 0.00 -15.25
C PHE A 99 18.04 1.43 -15.80
N ASN A 100 16.87 2.06 -15.91
CA ASN A 100 16.70 3.42 -16.41
C ASN A 100 16.40 4.42 -15.29
N THR A 101 15.95 3.95 -14.12
CA THR A 101 15.57 4.78 -12.96
C THR A 101 16.35 4.34 -11.71
N GLU A 102 16.33 5.14 -10.67
CA GLU A 102 16.89 4.78 -9.36
C GLU A 102 15.79 4.36 -8.35
N GLY A 103 14.53 4.32 -8.79
CA GLY A 103 13.38 3.99 -7.96
C GLY A 103 13.25 2.51 -7.61
N ASP A 104 12.35 2.25 -6.69
CA ASP A 104 12.02 0.92 -6.18
C ASP A 104 11.04 0.15 -7.08
N GLY A 105 10.37 0.84 -8.01
CA GLY A 105 9.41 0.22 -8.93
C GLY A 105 10.08 -0.58 -10.06
N GLU A 106 11.15 -0.08 -10.67
CA GLU A 106 11.77 -0.75 -11.81
C GLU A 106 12.31 -2.16 -11.49
N PRO A 107 12.93 -2.43 -10.31
CA PRO A 107 13.31 -3.79 -9.92
C PRO A 107 12.15 -4.79 -9.88
N ILE A 108 10.90 -4.33 -9.71
CA ILE A 108 9.72 -5.20 -9.75
C ILE A 108 9.51 -5.74 -11.17
N VAL A 109 9.46 -4.85 -12.17
CA VAL A 109 9.18 -5.26 -13.55
C VAL A 109 10.33 -6.03 -14.18
N VAL A 110 11.58 -5.66 -13.86
CA VAL A 110 12.78 -6.42 -14.27
C VAL A 110 12.79 -7.80 -13.62
N GLY A 111 12.47 -7.89 -12.33
CA GLY A 111 12.32 -9.14 -11.61
C GLY A 111 11.17 -9.99 -12.16
N TYR A 112 10.03 -9.38 -12.51
CA TYR A 112 8.93 -10.09 -13.17
C TYR A 112 9.36 -10.67 -14.53
N HIS A 113 10.13 -9.94 -15.32
CA HIS A 113 10.70 -10.47 -16.54
C HIS A 113 11.59 -11.69 -16.30
N HIS A 114 12.37 -11.69 -15.22
CA HIS A 114 13.32 -12.77 -14.91
C HIS A 114 12.66 -13.98 -14.21
N TRP A 115 11.83 -13.73 -13.16
CA TRP A 115 11.25 -14.78 -12.30
C TRP A 115 9.76 -15.04 -12.58
N GLY A 116 9.13 -14.28 -13.47
CA GLY A 116 7.69 -14.35 -13.68
C GLY A 116 6.91 -13.98 -12.40
N ALA A 117 5.83 -14.69 -12.14
CA ALA A 117 4.98 -14.48 -10.97
C ALA A 117 5.70 -14.71 -9.62
N ASP A 118 6.81 -15.43 -9.61
CA ASP A 118 7.59 -15.67 -8.39
C ASP A 118 8.38 -14.43 -7.92
N VAL A 119 8.41 -13.35 -8.71
CA VAL A 119 9.01 -12.06 -8.30
C VAL A 119 8.54 -11.63 -6.90
N VAL A 120 7.28 -11.86 -6.54
CA VAL A 120 6.72 -11.49 -5.23
C VAL A 120 7.43 -12.14 -4.03
N ARG A 121 8.13 -13.26 -4.26
CA ARG A 121 8.91 -13.95 -3.21
C ARG A 121 10.27 -13.32 -2.96
N HIS A 122 10.74 -12.47 -3.88
CA HIS A 122 11.97 -11.70 -3.78
C HIS A 122 11.75 -10.31 -3.21
N LEU A 123 10.48 -9.83 -3.19
CA LEU A 123 10.13 -8.50 -2.69
C LEU A 123 10.04 -8.48 -1.16
N ARG A 124 10.73 -7.56 -0.53
CA ARG A 124 10.51 -7.19 0.87
C ARG A 124 9.91 -5.79 0.90
N GLY A 125 8.61 -5.72 1.16
CA GLY A 125 7.88 -4.46 1.09
C GLY A 125 6.38 -4.61 1.27
N MET A 126 5.68 -3.53 1.07
CA MET A 126 4.23 -3.46 1.05
C MET A 126 3.79 -2.96 -0.33
N PHE A 127 2.87 -3.67 -0.99
CA PHE A 127 2.56 -3.38 -2.39
C PHE A 127 1.19 -3.83 -2.88
N GLY A 128 0.64 -3.03 -3.78
CA GLY A 128 -0.32 -3.42 -4.79
C GLY A 128 0.31 -3.19 -6.16
N ILE A 129 0.43 -4.21 -6.98
CA ILE A 129 1.13 -4.22 -8.27
C ILE A 129 0.17 -4.63 -9.36
N ALA A 130 0.24 -3.96 -10.52
CA ALA A 130 -0.38 -4.39 -11.75
C ALA A 130 0.63 -4.28 -12.89
N ILE A 131 0.93 -5.40 -13.58
CA ILE A 131 1.83 -5.47 -14.73
C ILE A 131 1.07 -6.03 -15.92
N TRP A 132 1.06 -5.30 -17.01
CA TRP A 132 0.63 -5.77 -18.31
C TRP A 132 1.83 -6.27 -19.10
N ASP A 133 1.80 -7.51 -19.59
CA ASP A 133 2.73 -8.08 -20.56
C ASP A 133 2.05 -8.12 -21.93
N SER A 134 2.47 -7.23 -22.84
CA SER A 134 1.87 -7.10 -24.16
C SER A 134 2.18 -8.28 -25.10
N VAL A 135 3.25 -9.04 -24.83
CA VAL A 135 3.65 -10.21 -25.61
C VAL A 135 2.84 -11.44 -25.23
N GLU A 136 2.77 -11.74 -23.95
CA GLU A 136 1.95 -12.85 -23.41
C GLU A 136 0.46 -12.48 -23.35
N ARG A 137 0.12 -11.22 -23.57
CA ARG A 137 -1.23 -10.64 -23.44
C ARG A 137 -1.84 -11.01 -22.08
N GLN A 138 -1.13 -10.68 -21.01
CA GLN A 138 -1.44 -11.10 -19.66
C GLN A 138 -1.32 -9.94 -18.67
N LEU A 139 -2.38 -9.70 -17.90
CA LEU A 139 -2.33 -8.83 -16.74
C LEU A 139 -1.97 -9.67 -15.50
N PHE A 140 -0.90 -9.27 -14.84
CA PHE A 140 -0.47 -9.79 -13.55
C PHE A 140 -0.84 -8.78 -12.46
N LEU A 141 -1.54 -9.23 -11.43
CA LEU A 141 -1.84 -8.49 -10.23
C LEU A 141 -1.17 -9.15 -9.03
N ALA A 142 -0.65 -8.35 -8.10
CA ALA A 142 -0.07 -8.88 -6.86
C ALA A 142 -0.37 -7.97 -5.68
N ARG A 143 -0.59 -8.57 -4.51
CA ARG A 143 -0.78 -7.87 -3.25
C ARG A 143 0.16 -8.40 -2.18
N ASP A 144 0.69 -7.51 -1.35
CA ASP A 144 1.70 -7.84 -0.35
C ASP A 144 1.24 -8.92 0.66
N PRO A 145 2.18 -9.55 1.40
CA PRO A 145 1.90 -10.66 2.31
C PRO A 145 0.77 -10.42 3.32
N PHE A 146 0.62 -9.18 3.81
CA PHE A 146 -0.35 -8.82 4.84
C PHE A 146 -1.48 -7.93 4.32
N GLY A 147 -1.50 -7.62 2.99
CA GLY A 147 -2.53 -6.78 2.38
C GLY A 147 -2.50 -5.32 2.85
N ILE A 148 -1.32 -4.82 3.25
CA ILE A 148 -1.13 -3.44 3.71
C ILE A 148 -1.54 -2.44 2.63
N LYS A 149 -1.23 -2.74 1.37
CA LYS A 149 -1.72 -1.91 0.25
C LYS A 149 -3.01 -2.50 -0.32
N PRO A 150 -4.06 -1.69 -0.46
CA PRO A 150 -5.32 -2.16 -1.02
C PRO A 150 -5.21 -2.42 -2.52
N LEU A 151 -5.91 -3.45 -2.99
CA LEU A 151 -6.10 -3.75 -4.40
C LEU A 151 -7.46 -4.42 -4.59
N TYR A 152 -8.38 -3.67 -5.20
CA TYR A 152 -9.71 -4.14 -5.59
C TYR A 152 -9.75 -4.52 -7.06
N TYR A 153 -10.67 -5.40 -7.42
CA TYR A 153 -10.95 -5.75 -8.81
C TYR A 153 -12.42 -6.10 -9.02
N ALA A 154 -12.87 -5.95 -10.26
CA ALA A 154 -14.16 -6.46 -10.75
C ALA A 154 -13.97 -7.01 -12.16
N THR A 155 -14.68 -8.09 -12.48
CA THR A 155 -14.70 -8.68 -13.84
C THR A 155 -16.12 -8.62 -14.38
N THR A 156 -16.25 -8.12 -15.60
CA THR A 156 -17.51 -8.02 -16.37
C THR A 156 -17.31 -8.55 -17.78
N ASP A 157 -18.36 -8.54 -18.59
CA ASP A 157 -18.27 -8.92 -20.02
C ASP A 157 -17.31 -8.00 -20.80
N LYS A 158 -17.08 -6.76 -20.32
CA LYS A 158 -16.18 -5.79 -20.96
C LYS A 158 -14.71 -5.99 -20.60
N GLY A 159 -14.42 -6.70 -19.50
CA GLY A 159 -13.05 -6.98 -19.06
C GLY A 159 -12.90 -7.00 -17.55
N THR A 160 -11.64 -6.90 -17.10
CA THR A 160 -11.26 -6.85 -15.69
C THR A 160 -10.72 -5.47 -15.35
N VAL A 161 -11.40 -4.76 -14.46
CA VAL A 161 -10.96 -3.48 -13.87
C VAL A 161 -10.31 -3.74 -12.52
N PHE A 162 -9.29 -2.96 -12.17
CA PHE A 162 -8.61 -3.01 -10.87
C PHE A 162 -8.29 -1.60 -10.37
N ALA A 163 -8.29 -1.41 -9.05
CA ALA A 163 -7.97 -0.13 -8.43
C ALA A 163 -7.44 -0.26 -7.00
N SER A 164 -6.66 0.72 -6.55
CA SER A 164 -6.30 0.84 -5.13
C SER A 164 -7.51 1.14 -4.25
N GLU A 165 -8.50 1.86 -4.78
CA GLU A 165 -9.71 2.22 -4.04
C GLU A 165 -10.96 1.85 -4.84
N LYS A 166 -11.90 1.21 -4.14
CA LYS A 166 -13.15 0.71 -4.72
C LYS A 166 -13.98 1.82 -5.38
N LYS A 167 -13.96 3.04 -4.81
CA LYS A 167 -14.69 4.19 -5.35
C LYS A 167 -14.36 4.51 -6.81
N CYS A 168 -13.14 4.21 -7.27
CA CYS A 168 -12.78 4.37 -8.68
C CYS A 168 -13.49 3.34 -9.58
N ILE A 169 -13.69 2.09 -9.09
CA ILE A 169 -14.46 1.08 -9.80
C ILE A 169 -15.94 1.44 -9.81
N LEU A 170 -16.46 2.02 -8.70
CA LEU A 170 -17.84 2.49 -8.62
C LEU A 170 -18.12 3.63 -9.60
N GLU A 171 -17.17 4.54 -9.78
CA GLU A 171 -17.27 5.64 -10.76
C GLU A 171 -17.35 5.12 -12.20
N MET A 172 -16.64 4.02 -12.50
CA MET A 172 -16.64 3.39 -13.83
C MET A 172 -17.78 2.39 -14.03
N ALA A 173 -18.68 2.19 -13.06
CA ALA A 173 -19.66 1.09 -13.08
C ALA A 173 -20.50 1.02 -14.36
N ASP A 174 -21.03 2.15 -14.82
CA ASP A 174 -21.82 2.23 -16.05
C ASP A 174 -20.99 1.91 -17.29
N ASP A 175 -19.75 2.41 -17.35
CA ASP A 175 -18.83 2.18 -18.47
C ASP A 175 -18.45 0.70 -18.61
N ILE A 176 -18.25 0.01 -17.50
CA ILE A 176 -17.88 -1.42 -17.48
C ILE A 176 -19.09 -2.37 -17.41
N GLY A 177 -20.31 -1.85 -17.31
CA GLY A 177 -21.52 -2.66 -17.21
C GLY A 177 -21.68 -3.38 -15.87
N LEU A 178 -21.15 -2.81 -14.78
CA LEU A 178 -21.26 -3.36 -13.42
C LEU A 178 -22.55 -2.86 -12.77
N LEU A 179 -23.42 -3.79 -12.33
CA LEU A 179 -24.60 -3.45 -11.54
C LEU A 179 -24.20 -3.16 -10.10
N LEU A 180 -24.53 -1.96 -9.62
CA LEU A 180 -24.23 -1.55 -8.25
C LEU A 180 -25.33 -2.06 -7.28
N GLU A 181 -25.03 -3.16 -6.63
CA GLU A 181 -25.88 -3.75 -5.58
C GLU A 181 -25.06 -3.95 -4.30
N LEU A 182 -25.68 -3.66 -3.15
CA LEU A 182 -25.08 -4.02 -1.87
C LEU A 182 -25.09 -5.54 -1.67
N ASP A 183 -23.98 -6.06 -1.19
CA ASP A 183 -23.89 -7.45 -0.76
C ASP A 183 -24.39 -7.57 0.69
N LYS A 184 -25.56 -8.22 0.85
CA LYS A 184 -26.18 -8.40 2.17
C LYS A 184 -25.31 -9.19 3.14
N HIS A 185 -24.55 -10.16 2.63
CA HIS A 185 -23.64 -10.97 3.44
C HIS A 185 -22.45 -10.14 3.93
N ALA A 186 -21.88 -9.29 3.09
CA ALA A 186 -20.85 -8.35 3.51
C ALA A 186 -21.36 -7.32 4.54
N VAL A 187 -22.64 -6.91 4.42
CA VAL A 187 -23.28 -6.05 5.43
C VAL A 187 -23.46 -6.79 6.76
N GLU A 188 -23.88 -8.07 6.75
CA GLU A 188 -23.96 -8.92 7.94
C GLU A 188 -22.59 -9.05 8.61
N HIS A 189 -21.54 -9.35 7.83
CA HIS A 189 -20.16 -9.37 8.35
C HIS A 189 -19.74 -8.07 9.00
N TYR A 190 -20.05 -6.92 8.37
CA TYR A 190 -19.74 -5.62 8.95
C TYR A 190 -20.43 -5.38 10.31
N ILE A 191 -21.69 -5.78 10.43
CA ILE A 191 -22.44 -5.63 11.70
C ILE A 191 -21.84 -6.50 12.79
N ASP A 192 -21.42 -7.73 12.46
CA ASP A 192 -20.91 -8.70 13.44
C ASP A 192 -19.44 -8.47 13.78
N LEU A 193 -18.61 -8.15 12.78
CA LEU A 193 -17.15 -8.09 12.89
C LEU A 193 -16.59 -6.67 12.95
N GLN A 194 -17.44 -5.65 12.69
CA GLN A 194 -17.06 -4.23 12.61
C GLN A 194 -16.18 -3.88 11.37
N TYR A 195 -15.97 -4.82 10.46
CA TYR A 195 -15.31 -4.63 9.17
C TYR A 195 -15.81 -5.68 8.17
N VAL A 196 -15.49 -5.48 6.88
CA VAL A 196 -15.80 -6.46 5.83
C VAL A 196 -14.55 -7.31 5.56
N PRO A 197 -14.57 -8.64 5.81
CA PRO A 197 -13.41 -9.49 5.58
C PRO A 197 -13.11 -9.71 4.08
N GLU A 198 -11.85 -10.00 3.77
CA GLU A 198 -11.42 -10.40 2.42
C GLU A 198 -12.03 -11.76 2.03
N PRO A 199 -12.30 -11.98 0.75
CA PRO A 199 -12.11 -11.09 -0.40
C PRO A 199 -13.30 -10.16 -0.68
N GLU A 200 -14.27 -10.07 0.19
CA GLU A 200 -15.53 -9.36 -0.02
C GLU A 200 -15.37 -7.82 0.05
N SER A 201 -16.32 -7.13 -0.52
CA SER A 201 -16.59 -5.70 -0.32
C SER A 201 -18.08 -5.50 -0.11
N LEU A 202 -18.52 -4.31 0.31
CA LEU A 202 -19.95 -4.01 0.45
C LEU A 202 -20.74 -4.07 -0.88
N HIS A 203 -20.05 -4.10 -2.03
CA HIS A 203 -20.70 -4.13 -3.35
C HIS A 203 -20.46 -5.48 -4.03
N LYS A 204 -21.54 -6.11 -4.48
CA LYS A 204 -21.48 -7.33 -5.29
C LYS A 204 -20.62 -7.11 -6.54
N GLY A 205 -19.85 -8.13 -6.90
CA GLY A 205 -19.00 -8.10 -8.10
C GLY A 205 -17.68 -7.34 -7.93
N ILE A 206 -17.50 -6.55 -6.85
CA ILE A 206 -16.21 -5.94 -6.50
C ILE A 206 -15.56 -6.73 -5.37
N ARG A 207 -14.35 -7.17 -5.59
CA ARG A 207 -13.59 -7.99 -4.63
C ARG A 207 -12.22 -7.38 -4.34
N ARG A 208 -11.67 -7.69 -3.18
CA ARG A 208 -10.25 -7.46 -2.88
C ARG A 208 -9.42 -8.63 -3.36
N LEU A 209 -8.29 -8.36 -3.99
CA LEU A 209 -7.27 -9.40 -4.13
C LEU A 209 -6.79 -9.75 -2.72
N GLU A 210 -6.86 -11.04 -2.36
CA GLU A 210 -6.50 -11.45 -1.00
C GLU A 210 -5.03 -11.18 -0.68
N SER A 211 -4.74 -10.94 0.60
CA SER A 211 -3.38 -10.77 1.13
C SER A 211 -2.48 -11.94 0.74
N GLY A 212 -1.24 -11.66 0.35
CA GLY A 212 -0.28 -12.68 -0.04
C GLY A 212 -0.69 -13.49 -1.28
N CYS A 213 -1.47 -12.88 -2.18
CA CYS A 213 -1.92 -13.49 -3.42
C CYS A 213 -1.43 -12.72 -4.65
N THR A 214 -1.24 -13.48 -5.72
CA THR A 214 -1.13 -12.98 -7.08
C THR A 214 -2.37 -13.38 -7.87
N ALA A 215 -2.66 -12.67 -8.96
CA ALA A 215 -3.67 -13.08 -9.92
C ALA A 215 -3.18 -12.84 -11.34
N ILE A 216 -3.62 -13.69 -12.26
CA ILE A 216 -3.32 -13.61 -13.68
C ILE A 216 -4.64 -13.64 -14.44
N VAL A 217 -4.78 -12.77 -15.44
CA VAL A 217 -5.92 -12.72 -16.34
C VAL A 217 -5.48 -12.35 -17.75
N GLN A 218 -6.06 -13.00 -18.74
CA GLN A 218 -5.90 -12.68 -20.16
C GLN A 218 -7.17 -11.99 -20.69
N PRO A 219 -7.12 -11.26 -21.83
CA PRO A 219 -8.31 -10.63 -22.41
C PRO A 219 -9.48 -11.60 -22.52
N GLY A 220 -10.63 -11.25 -21.92
CA GLY A 220 -11.83 -12.11 -21.91
C GLY A 220 -11.71 -13.41 -21.11
N GLY A 221 -10.59 -13.63 -20.43
CA GLY A 221 -10.34 -14.83 -19.62
C GLY A 221 -10.80 -14.69 -18.17
N GLU A 222 -10.77 -15.80 -17.45
CA GLU A 222 -11.01 -15.86 -16.02
C GLU A 222 -9.78 -15.39 -15.23
N LEU A 223 -10.00 -14.59 -14.17
CA LEU A 223 -8.96 -14.21 -13.24
C LEU A 223 -8.58 -15.40 -12.36
N LYS A 224 -7.32 -15.84 -12.46
CA LYS A 224 -6.78 -16.98 -11.69
C LYS A 224 -5.90 -16.49 -10.57
N GLN A 225 -6.37 -16.63 -9.33
CA GLN A 225 -5.64 -16.25 -8.14
C GLN A 225 -4.75 -17.40 -7.62
N THR A 226 -3.55 -17.05 -7.16
CA THR A 226 -2.60 -17.98 -6.53
C THR A 226 -2.05 -17.36 -5.26
N ARG A 227 -2.13 -18.10 -4.15
CA ARG A 227 -1.56 -17.66 -2.86
C ARG A 227 -0.07 -18.00 -2.79
N TYR A 228 0.79 -16.98 -2.66
CA TYR A 228 2.23 -17.16 -2.55
C TYR A 228 2.75 -17.07 -1.10
N PHE A 229 1.97 -16.44 -0.20
CA PHE A 229 2.33 -16.28 1.21
C PHE A 229 1.16 -16.66 2.13
N ARG A 230 1.50 -17.34 3.21
CA ARG A 230 0.61 -17.59 4.35
C ARG A 230 1.46 -17.51 5.62
N PRO A 231 1.08 -16.66 6.60
CA PRO A 231 1.78 -16.61 7.88
C PRO A 231 1.71 -17.98 8.56
N GLN A 232 2.83 -18.39 9.15
CA GLN A 232 2.93 -19.64 9.91
C GLN A 232 3.37 -19.30 11.32
N PHE A 233 2.60 -19.75 12.29
CA PHE A 233 2.88 -19.61 13.71
C PHE A 233 3.14 -21.00 14.29
N PRO A 234 4.37 -21.52 14.16
CA PRO A 234 4.69 -22.84 14.72
C PRO A 234 4.61 -22.77 16.25
N ALA A 235 3.76 -23.62 16.83
CA ALA A 235 3.63 -23.75 18.27
C ALA A 235 4.89 -24.45 18.85
N GLN A 236 6.03 -23.79 18.78
CA GLN A 236 7.26 -24.28 19.38
C GLN A 236 7.52 -23.52 20.68
N PHE A 237 7.58 -24.27 21.77
CA PHE A 237 8.01 -23.72 23.04
C PHE A 237 9.53 -23.45 23.00
N VAL A 238 9.92 -22.19 23.18
CA VAL A 238 11.33 -21.83 23.28
C VAL A 238 11.79 -22.07 24.72
N PRO A 239 12.75 -22.96 24.96
CA PRO A 239 13.24 -23.21 26.33
C PRO A 239 13.95 -21.96 26.87
N LYS A 240 13.77 -21.72 28.17
CA LYS A 240 14.30 -20.54 28.88
C LYS A 240 15.80 -20.29 28.64
N SER A 241 16.59 -21.37 28.42
CA SER A 241 18.00 -21.28 28.07
C SER A 241 18.31 -20.64 26.71
N LYS A 242 17.33 -20.47 25.86
CA LYS A 242 17.43 -19.81 24.53
C LYS A 242 16.72 -18.44 24.45
N GLU A 243 16.19 -17.97 25.56
CA GLU A 243 15.41 -16.73 25.62
C GLU A 243 16.25 -15.51 25.19
N GLN A 244 17.51 -15.43 25.66
CA GLN A 244 18.42 -14.33 25.27
C GLN A 244 18.73 -14.34 23.76
N ASP A 245 18.98 -15.53 23.18
CA ASP A 245 19.18 -15.64 21.72
C ASP A 245 17.94 -15.18 20.93
N LEU A 246 16.74 -15.47 21.44
CA LEU A 246 15.49 -14.99 20.84
C LEU A 246 15.37 -13.45 20.91
N PHE A 247 15.65 -12.86 22.07
CA PHE A 247 15.63 -11.39 22.22
C PHE A 247 16.65 -10.72 21.29
N ASP A 248 17.84 -11.25 21.18
CA ASP A 248 18.87 -10.72 20.29
C ASP A 248 18.47 -10.84 18.81
N ARG A 249 17.75 -11.90 18.43
CA ARG A 249 17.21 -12.06 17.07
C ARG A 249 16.10 -11.07 16.78
N ILE A 250 15.17 -10.87 17.72
CA ILE A 250 14.08 -9.88 17.60
C ILE A 250 14.67 -8.48 17.48
N ALA A 251 15.62 -8.12 18.35
CA ALA A 251 16.27 -6.81 18.32
C ALA A 251 16.94 -6.53 16.96
N ARG A 252 17.71 -7.51 16.44
CA ARG A 252 18.33 -7.39 15.11
C ARG A 252 17.32 -7.29 13.98
N ALA A 253 16.22 -8.04 14.04
CA ALA A 253 15.18 -7.99 13.02
C ALA A 253 14.46 -6.63 13.01
N LEU A 254 14.17 -6.05 14.18
CA LEU A 254 13.57 -4.72 14.31
C LEU A 254 14.52 -3.64 13.80
N GLU A 255 15.80 -3.69 14.17
CA GLU A 255 16.81 -2.71 13.73
C GLU A 255 16.98 -2.74 12.20
N ASP A 256 17.14 -3.92 11.61
CA ASP A 256 17.21 -4.10 10.15
C ASP A 256 15.90 -3.63 9.46
N SER A 257 14.76 -3.90 10.07
CA SER A 257 13.48 -3.45 9.53
C SER A 257 13.38 -1.92 9.51
N VAL A 258 13.68 -1.25 10.63
CA VAL A 258 13.61 0.21 10.72
C VAL A 258 14.63 0.85 9.78
N GLU A 259 15.87 0.36 9.71
CA GLU A 259 16.88 0.85 8.78
C GLU A 259 16.37 0.88 7.33
N LYS A 260 15.74 -0.22 6.89
CA LYS A 260 15.22 -0.32 5.53
C LYS A 260 13.98 0.55 5.29
N HIS A 261 13.10 0.69 6.29
CA HIS A 261 11.94 1.58 6.20
C HIS A 261 12.32 3.07 6.22
N MET A 262 13.55 3.41 6.60
CA MET A 262 14.06 4.80 6.51
C MET A 262 14.60 5.14 5.12
N ARG A 263 14.62 4.23 4.15
CA ARG A 263 15.03 4.47 2.76
C ARG A 263 14.00 5.34 2.06
N ALA A 264 14.32 6.60 1.84
CA ALA A 264 13.48 7.56 1.13
C ALA A 264 14.33 8.76 0.71
N ASP A 265 13.97 9.41 -0.40
CA ASP A 265 14.57 10.67 -0.87
C ASP A 265 13.84 11.90 -0.27
N VAL A 266 12.91 11.66 0.64
CA VAL A 266 12.12 12.66 1.36
C VAL A 266 12.27 12.49 2.87
N THR A 267 11.85 13.50 3.63
CA THR A 267 11.89 13.44 5.09
C THR A 267 10.94 12.39 5.62
N VAL A 268 11.47 11.51 6.50
CA VAL A 268 10.73 10.47 7.22
C VAL A 268 10.55 10.92 8.68
N GLY A 269 9.33 10.88 9.18
CA GLY A 269 8.97 11.08 10.59
C GLY A 269 8.49 9.78 11.24
N SER A 270 7.94 9.88 12.46
CA SER A 270 7.36 8.75 13.17
C SER A 270 6.12 9.16 13.97
N PHE A 271 5.10 8.32 14.01
CA PHE A 271 4.06 8.43 15.02
C PHE A 271 4.60 7.99 16.37
N LEU A 272 4.15 8.64 17.45
CA LEU A 272 4.58 8.36 18.80
C LEU A 272 3.39 8.48 19.76
N SER A 273 2.85 7.35 20.19
CA SER A 273 1.75 7.30 21.16
C SER A 273 2.20 7.29 22.63
N GLY A 274 3.49 7.07 22.88
CA GLY A 274 4.03 6.79 24.21
C GLY A 274 3.94 5.32 24.61
N GLY A 275 3.31 4.46 23.81
CA GLY A 275 3.38 3.00 23.95
C GLY A 275 4.77 2.48 23.64
N ILE A 276 5.07 1.24 24.09
CA ILE A 276 6.38 0.62 23.94
C ILE A 276 6.79 0.48 22.46
N ASP A 277 5.87 0.09 21.59
CA ASP A 277 6.13 -0.19 20.19
C ASP A 277 6.50 1.07 19.42
N SER A 278 5.64 2.11 19.48
CA SER A 278 5.90 3.39 18.82
C SER A 278 7.18 4.05 19.35
N THR A 279 7.46 3.90 20.65
CA THR A 279 8.67 4.42 21.30
C THR A 279 9.93 3.68 20.81
N ALA A 280 9.86 2.34 20.70
CA ALA A 280 10.97 1.53 20.17
C ALA A 280 11.29 1.87 18.71
N ILE A 281 10.25 1.98 17.87
CA ILE A 281 10.40 2.35 16.44
C ILE A 281 11.02 3.76 16.32
N ALA A 282 10.52 4.76 17.06
CA ALA A 282 11.05 6.11 17.03
C ALA A 282 12.51 6.17 17.54
N ALA A 283 12.85 5.41 18.58
CA ALA A 283 14.20 5.34 19.11
C ALA A 283 15.20 4.71 18.11
N LEU A 284 14.79 3.67 17.39
CA LEU A 284 15.58 3.08 16.32
C LEU A 284 15.71 4.02 15.12
N ALA A 285 14.61 4.64 14.69
CA ALA A 285 14.61 5.59 13.57
C ALA A 285 15.51 6.81 13.84
N LYS A 286 15.57 7.30 15.07
CA LYS A 286 16.46 8.40 15.50
C LYS A 286 17.93 8.10 15.22
N ARG A 287 18.36 6.83 15.22
CA ARG A 287 19.76 6.46 14.90
C ARG A 287 20.10 6.73 13.44
N HIS A 288 19.09 6.65 12.54
CA HIS A 288 19.24 6.86 11.10
C HIS A 288 18.92 8.31 10.67
N ASN A 289 18.04 9.00 11.44
CA ASN A 289 17.70 10.41 11.20
C ASN A 289 17.85 11.22 12.50
N PRO A 290 18.97 11.93 12.68
CA PRO A 290 19.18 12.81 13.85
C PRO A 290 18.13 13.91 14.02
N ASN A 291 17.42 14.28 12.97
CA ASN A 291 16.40 15.31 12.97
C ASN A 291 14.98 14.72 12.84
N LEU A 292 14.79 13.51 13.39
CA LEU A 292 13.51 12.84 13.35
C LEU A 292 12.41 13.68 14.02
N LEU A 293 11.32 13.91 13.29
CA LEU A 293 10.09 14.50 13.82
C LEU A 293 9.14 13.40 14.27
N THR A 294 8.52 13.61 15.43
CA THR A 294 7.50 12.69 15.95
C THR A 294 6.15 13.39 16.13
N PHE A 295 5.07 12.65 15.94
CA PHE A 295 3.72 13.20 15.90
C PHE A 295 2.79 12.40 16.81
N THR A 296 1.93 13.13 17.57
CA THR A 296 0.89 12.56 18.44
C THR A 296 -0.40 13.34 18.32
N THR A 297 -1.51 12.65 18.50
CA THR A 297 -2.83 13.26 18.67
C THR A 297 -3.26 13.16 20.12
N GLY A 298 -3.76 14.26 20.68
CA GLY A 298 -4.39 14.31 21.99
C GLY A 298 -5.83 14.79 21.90
N PHE A 299 -6.53 14.70 23.00
CA PHE A 299 -7.91 15.14 23.15
C PHE A 299 -8.03 16.19 24.25
N GLU A 300 -9.00 17.10 24.12
CA GLU A 300 -9.28 18.12 25.15
C GLU A 300 -9.86 17.53 26.47
N ARG A 301 -10.20 16.24 26.45
CA ARG A 301 -10.78 15.54 27.59
C ARG A 301 -9.68 15.01 28.53
N GLU A 302 -9.69 15.44 29.78
CA GLU A 302 -8.79 14.98 30.82
C GLU A 302 -8.90 13.46 31.07
N GLY A 303 -7.76 12.77 31.21
CA GLY A 303 -7.69 11.32 31.42
C GLY A 303 -7.83 10.46 30.14
N TYR A 304 -8.00 11.07 28.98
CA TYR A 304 -8.13 10.38 27.69
C TYR A 304 -7.02 10.73 26.69
N SER A 305 -5.99 11.42 27.16
CA SER A 305 -4.87 11.86 26.30
C SER A 305 -3.56 11.22 26.75
N GLU A 306 -2.87 10.60 25.83
CA GLU A 306 -1.53 10.01 26.03
C GLU A 306 -0.39 11.02 25.74
N VAL A 307 -0.72 12.29 25.54
CA VAL A 307 0.23 13.33 25.12
C VAL A 307 1.40 13.47 26.11
N ASP A 308 1.12 13.40 27.40
CA ASP A 308 2.16 13.56 28.44
C ASP A 308 3.17 12.39 28.36
N VAL A 309 2.69 11.17 28.20
CA VAL A 309 3.53 9.96 28.08
C VAL A 309 4.34 10.00 26.79
N ALA A 310 3.71 10.42 25.68
CA ALA A 310 4.40 10.61 24.41
C ALA A 310 5.47 11.70 24.48
N ALA A 311 5.20 12.82 25.18
CA ALA A 311 6.15 13.89 25.38
C ALA A 311 7.35 13.46 26.26
N GLU A 312 7.12 12.66 27.31
CA GLU A 312 8.20 12.07 28.11
C GLU A 312 9.06 11.12 27.26
N SER A 313 8.45 10.27 26.44
CA SER A 313 9.14 9.37 25.50
C SER A 313 9.97 10.15 24.47
N ALA A 314 9.41 11.20 23.87
CA ALA A 314 10.09 12.06 22.92
C ALA A 314 11.30 12.75 23.55
N LYS A 315 11.16 13.25 24.78
CA LYS A 315 12.26 13.85 25.54
C LYS A 315 13.36 12.82 25.87
N ALA A 316 13.00 11.60 26.24
CA ALA A 316 13.95 10.53 26.54
C ALA A 316 14.74 10.10 25.28
N ILE A 317 14.08 10.05 24.13
CA ILE A 317 14.71 9.74 22.83
C ILE A 317 15.53 10.93 22.32
N GLY A 318 15.18 12.16 22.69
CA GLY A 318 15.79 13.40 22.21
C GLY A 318 15.34 13.77 20.79
N VAL A 319 14.05 13.67 20.52
CA VAL A 319 13.41 14.02 19.23
C VAL A 319 12.49 15.22 19.38
N GLU A 320 12.28 15.97 18.30
CA GLU A 320 11.24 16.98 18.22
C GLU A 320 9.86 16.31 18.16
N HIS A 321 8.92 16.87 18.94
CA HIS A 321 7.60 16.28 19.13
C HIS A 321 6.49 17.30 18.84
N ILE A 322 5.64 16.96 17.87
CA ILE A 322 4.52 17.78 17.42
C ILE A 322 3.22 17.13 17.84
N VAL A 323 2.38 17.91 18.51
CA VAL A 323 1.10 17.45 19.09
C VAL A 323 -0.07 18.17 18.43
N LYS A 324 -1.06 17.41 17.94
CA LYS A 324 -2.36 17.92 17.53
C LYS A 324 -3.40 17.59 18.62
N ILE A 325 -3.99 18.60 19.23
CA ILE A 325 -5.15 18.43 20.10
C ILE A 325 -6.42 18.50 19.25
N VAL A 326 -7.32 17.54 19.43
CA VAL A 326 -8.58 17.38 18.68
C VAL A 326 -9.75 17.70 19.61
N SER A 327 -10.58 18.65 19.20
CA SER A 327 -11.82 18.96 19.92
C SER A 327 -12.92 17.94 19.63
N PRO A 328 -13.94 17.80 20.50
CA PRO A 328 -15.09 16.93 20.24
C PRO A 328 -15.82 17.27 18.92
N GLU A 329 -15.88 18.54 18.57
CA GLU A 329 -16.51 19.00 17.34
C GLU A 329 -15.71 18.57 16.09
N GLU A 330 -14.38 18.76 16.10
CA GLU A 330 -13.48 18.28 15.03
C GLU A 330 -13.63 16.77 14.86
N TYR A 331 -13.68 16.02 15.97
CA TYR A 331 -13.82 14.56 15.98
C TYR A 331 -15.08 14.13 15.20
N VAL A 332 -16.24 14.63 15.58
CA VAL A 332 -17.53 14.25 14.98
C VAL A 332 -17.60 14.66 13.51
N ASN A 333 -17.16 15.89 13.20
CA ASN A 333 -17.21 16.43 11.84
C ASN A 333 -16.27 15.73 10.86
N ALA A 334 -15.22 15.03 11.35
CA ALA A 334 -14.31 14.29 10.50
C ALA A 334 -14.85 12.91 10.06
N ILE A 335 -15.78 12.31 10.82
CA ILE A 335 -16.27 10.94 10.59
C ILE A 335 -16.77 10.72 9.15
N PRO A 336 -17.65 11.54 8.56
CA PRO A 336 -18.13 11.29 7.18
C PRO A 336 -17.00 11.29 6.16
N LYS A 337 -16.01 12.16 6.34
CA LYS A 337 -14.85 12.23 5.44
C LYS A 337 -13.92 11.02 5.60
N ILE A 338 -13.71 10.56 6.83
CA ILE A 338 -12.92 9.35 7.11
C ILE A 338 -13.60 8.13 6.47
N MET A 339 -14.92 7.98 6.64
CA MET A 339 -15.68 6.90 6.02
C MET A 339 -15.57 6.92 4.48
N TRP A 340 -15.55 8.09 3.87
CA TRP A 340 -15.34 8.19 2.42
C TRP A 340 -13.95 7.69 1.99
N TYR A 341 -12.90 7.93 2.81
CA TYR A 341 -11.55 7.46 2.50
C TYR A 341 -11.38 5.95 2.65
N LEU A 342 -12.15 5.29 3.49
CA LEU A 342 -12.02 3.87 3.79
C LEU A 342 -12.61 2.95 2.73
N ASP A 343 -13.47 3.43 1.82
CA ASP A 343 -14.24 2.67 0.83
C ASP A 343 -15.26 1.70 1.45
N ASP A 344 -14.82 0.72 2.21
CA ASP A 344 -15.67 -0.11 3.08
C ASP A 344 -15.52 0.35 4.53
N PRO A 345 -16.62 0.45 5.30
CA PRO A 345 -16.56 0.97 6.65
C PRO A 345 -15.80 0.03 7.60
N VAL A 346 -15.11 0.65 8.54
CA VAL A 346 -14.48 -0.02 9.69
C VAL A 346 -14.93 0.72 10.95
N ALA A 347 -15.46 0.01 11.94
CA ALA A 347 -15.98 0.59 13.17
C ALA A 347 -14.91 0.67 14.28
N ASP A 348 -13.75 1.23 13.93
CA ASP A 348 -12.63 1.43 14.84
C ASP A 348 -12.54 2.91 15.25
N PRO A 349 -12.71 3.25 16.55
CA PRO A 349 -12.60 4.61 17.02
C PRO A 349 -11.20 5.22 16.88
N SER A 350 -10.14 4.41 16.73
CA SER A 350 -8.77 4.87 16.53
C SER A 350 -8.53 5.55 15.18
N LEU A 351 -9.42 5.33 14.20
CA LEU A 351 -9.34 5.93 12.87
C LEU A 351 -9.39 7.47 12.90
N VAL A 352 -10.14 8.05 13.84
CA VAL A 352 -10.26 9.52 13.93
C VAL A 352 -8.97 10.16 14.44
N PRO A 353 -8.38 9.74 15.58
CA PRO A 353 -7.05 10.23 15.98
C PRO A 353 -5.97 9.96 14.92
N LEU A 354 -5.98 8.80 14.28
CA LEU A 354 -5.05 8.47 13.19
C LEU A 354 -5.19 9.46 12.02
N TYR A 355 -6.41 9.81 11.63
CA TYR A 355 -6.65 10.81 10.59
C TYR A 355 -6.02 12.17 10.96
N PHE A 356 -6.19 12.63 12.19
CA PHE A 356 -5.68 13.93 12.61
C PHE A 356 -4.16 13.94 12.79
N VAL A 357 -3.55 12.88 13.32
CA VAL A 357 -2.10 12.79 13.41
C VAL A 357 -1.46 12.73 12.02
N ALA A 358 -2.07 11.99 11.08
CA ALA A 358 -1.61 11.96 9.70
C ALA A 358 -1.81 13.32 9.00
N GLN A 359 -2.92 14.02 9.28
CA GLN A 359 -3.17 15.37 8.77
C GLN A 359 -2.13 16.38 9.29
N GLU A 360 -1.69 16.26 10.54
CA GLU A 360 -0.63 17.09 11.08
C GLU A 360 0.72 16.73 10.47
N ALA A 361 1.08 15.45 10.47
CA ALA A 361 2.36 14.96 9.96
C ALA A 361 2.62 15.36 8.49
N ARG A 362 1.58 15.28 7.64
CA ARG A 362 1.70 15.64 6.20
C ARG A 362 2.12 17.11 5.93
N LYS A 363 2.04 17.99 6.92
CA LYS A 363 2.53 19.38 6.79
C LYS A 363 4.06 19.46 6.85
N HIS A 364 4.70 18.42 7.38
CA HIS A 364 6.11 18.41 7.72
C HIS A 364 6.88 17.31 6.96
N VAL A 365 6.27 16.14 6.76
CA VAL A 365 6.89 14.95 6.18
C VAL A 365 5.97 14.25 5.18
N LYS A 366 6.53 13.49 4.25
CA LYS A 366 5.77 12.65 3.31
C LYS A 366 5.63 11.20 3.78
N VAL A 367 6.51 10.75 4.65
CA VAL A 367 6.56 9.36 5.17
C VAL A 367 6.59 9.41 6.69
N VAL A 368 5.86 8.51 7.32
CA VAL A 368 5.91 8.28 8.78
C VAL A 368 6.07 6.79 9.05
N LEU A 369 6.86 6.48 10.07
CA LEU A 369 6.89 5.14 10.66
C LEU A 369 5.80 5.03 11.72
N SER A 370 5.31 3.82 11.93
CA SER A 370 4.31 3.48 12.95
C SER A 370 4.72 2.20 13.68
N GLY A 371 4.21 2.00 14.90
CA GLY A 371 4.32 0.75 15.65
C GLY A 371 3.26 -0.30 15.28
N GLU A 372 2.39 -0.01 14.32
CA GLU A 372 1.34 -0.93 13.88
C GLU A 372 1.88 -2.29 13.46
N GLY A 373 1.18 -3.34 13.81
CA GLY A 373 1.56 -4.73 13.54
C GLY A 373 2.37 -5.40 14.67
N ALA A 374 2.78 -4.65 15.71
CA ALA A 374 3.55 -5.22 16.81
C ALA A 374 2.68 -6.18 17.66
N ASP A 375 1.50 -5.75 18.08
CA ASP A 375 0.56 -6.56 18.87
C ASP A 375 0.08 -7.82 18.14
N GLU A 376 0.11 -7.82 16.80
CA GLU A 376 -0.27 -8.97 15.97
C GLU A 376 0.85 -9.98 15.82
N LEU A 377 2.11 -9.60 16.08
CA LEU A 377 3.29 -10.43 15.85
C LEU A 377 3.99 -10.85 17.13
N PHE A 378 3.86 -10.11 18.23
CA PHE A 378 4.47 -10.29 19.53
C PHE A 378 3.42 -10.37 20.64
#